data_ff52ab2dfb1c0725f34ee3f46837cc9b
#
_entry.id   ff52ab2dfb1c0725f34ee3f46837cc9b
#
_cell.length_a   1.000
_cell.length_b   1.000
_cell.length_c   1.000
_cell.angle_alpha   90.00
_cell.angle_beta   90.00
_cell.angle_gamma   90.00
#
_symmetry.space_group_name_H-M   'P 1'
#
loop_
_entity.id
_entity.type
_entity.pdbx_description
1 polymer ?
#
loop_
_entity_poly.entity_id
_entity_poly.type
_entity_poly.pdbx_seq_one_letter_code
_entity_poly.pdbx_strand_id
1 'polypeptide(L)'
;MRTIGARAGRTILFLTMAGAIIIGAVSFTQAAEAFKMGVIDPQAVLEKSKAGRKALDGLKEYVSTRQKLLSRDEEDLRNTEKQLKDQVAKLSESEKKDKETQFRGKIQEYQKRAQEFNQELQAKQKELVDDYMKRIASATQTVAEKGGFSIVVDKGSEQTVKIVIYNKDTIDLTEQVIKEFDRVNK
;
A
#
# COMPACT_ATOMS: atom_id res chain seq x y z
N MET A 1 85.10 -74.71 -35.87
CA MET A 1 86.11 -73.62 -36.02
C MET A 1 85.44 -72.31 -35.75
N ARG A 2 85.98 -71.56 -34.80
CA ARG A 2 85.95 -70.11 -34.63
C ARG A 2 84.59 -69.46 -34.55
N THR A 3 84.29 -68.59 -33.70
CA THR A 3 84.82 -67.81 -32.58
C THR A 3 83.82 -66.73 -32.28
N ILE A 4 83.46 -66.59 -31.05
CA ILE A 4 83.39 -65.38 -30.23
C ILE A 4 82.68 -64.11 -30.80
N GLY A 5 81.80 -63.54 -30.00
CA GLY A 5 81.47 -62.15 -30.06
C GLY A 5 80.34 -61.77 -29.15
N ALA A 6 80.63 -61.58 -27.87
CA ALA A 6 79.72 -60.92 -26.92
C ALA A 6 79.67 -59.43 -27.23
N ARG A 7 78.55 -58.86 -27.18
CA ARG A 7 78.36 -57.44 -26.87
C ARG A 7 77.02 -57.17 -26.12
N ALA A 8 77.24 -56.75 -24.92
CA ALA A 8 76.20 -56.19 -24.03
C ALA A 8 75.56 -54.94 -24.64
N GLY A 9 74.30 -54.92 -24.71
CA GLY A 9 73.53 -53.74 -25.07
C GLY A 9 72.57 -53.39 -23.92
N ARG A 10 72.89 -52.30 -23.28
CA ARG A 10 72.13 -51.71 -22.14
C ARG A 10 70.70 -51.40 -22.58
N THR A 11 69.74 -52.07 -21.98
CA THR A 11 68.35 -51.77 -22.08
C THR A 11 68.07 -50.58 -21.18
N ILE A 12 67.79 -49.41 -21.78
CA ILE A 12 67.31 -48.25 -21.09
C ILE A 12 65.79 -48.42 -20.94
N LEU A 13 65.34 -48.57 -19.68
CA LEU A 13 63.99 -48.67 -19.28
C LEU A 13 63.40 -47.24 -19.25
N PHE A 14 62.61 -46.85 -20.27
CA PHE A 14 61.83 -45.64 -20.24
C PHE A 14 60.59 -45.87 -19.40
N LEU A 15 60.57 -45.34 -18.19
CA LEU A 15 59.41 -45.28 -17.31
C LEU A 15 58.57 -44.12 -17.78
N THR A 16 57.52 -44.35 -18.58
CA THR A 16 56.50 -43.36 -18.96
C THR A 16 55.52 -43.18 -17.81
N MET A 17 55.74 -42.14 -17.06
CA MET A 17 54.84 -41.69 -16.01
C MET A 17 53.61 -41.03 -16.67
N ALA A 18 52.53 -41.77 -16.90
CA ALA A 18 51.26 -41.27 -17.33
C ALA A 18 50.57 -40.54 -16.17
N GLY A 19 50.78 -39.22 -16.10
CA GLY A 19 50.07 -38.34 -15.15
C GLY A 19 48.62 -38.21 -15.62
N ALA A 20 47.69 -38.89 -14.95
CA ALA A 20 46.26 -38.67 -15.11
C ALA A 20 45.89 -37.32 -14.45
N ILE A 21 45.77 -36.25 -15.27
CA ILE A 21 45.16 -34.98 -14.83
C ILE A 21 43.69 -35.23 -14.72
N ILE A 22 43.21 -35.52 -13.51
CA ILE A 22 41.79 -35.49 -13.18
C ILE A 22 41.40 -34.00 -13.09
N ILE A 23 40.96 -33.44 -14.23
CA ILE A 23 40.26 -32.14 -14.25
C ILE A 23 38.89 -32.38 -13.61
N GLY A 24 38.81 -32.15 -12.29
CA GLY A 24 37.55 -32.10 -11.58
C GLY A 24 36.71 -30.96 -12.17
N ALA A 25 35.77 -31.31 -13.02
CA ALA A 25 34.72 -30.38 -13.45
C ALA A 25 33.89 -29.99 -12.21
N VAL A 26 34.28 -28.89 -11.57
CA VAL A 26 33.45 -28.24 -10.56
C VAL A 26 32.25 -27.69 -11.33
N SER A 27 31.20 -28.50 -11.44
CA SER A 27 29.90 -28.05 -11.92
C SER A 27 29.38 -27.04 -10.91
N PHE A 28 29.58 -25.74 -11.15
CA PHE A 28 28.82 -24.70 -10.52
C PHE A 28 27.36 -24.90 -10.98
N THR A 29 26.64 -25.72 -10.26
CA THR A 29 25.14 -25.67 -10.34
C THR A 29 24.75 -24.34 -9.75
N GLN A 30 24.65 -23.33 -10.61
CA GLN A 30 23.94 -22.11 -10.32
C GLN A 30 22.50 -22.57 -10.10
N ALA A 31 22.11 -22.77 -8.84
CA ALA A 31 20.74 -23.02 -8.49
C ALA A 31 19.98 -21.79 -8.98
N ALA A 32 19.27 -21.91 -10.10
CA ALA A 32 18.35 -20.89 -10.56
C ALA A 32 17.40 -20.65 -9.38
N GLU A 33 17.41 -19.46 -8.82
CA GLU A 33 16.48 -19.11 -7.75
C GLU A 33 15.07 -19.47 -8.26
N ALA A 34 14.40 -20.37 -7.55
CA ALA A 34 13.09 -20.83 -7.94
C ALA A 34 12.15 -19.62 -7.94
N PHE A 35 11.58 -19.30 -9.09
CA PHE A 35 10.62 -18.20 -9.22
C PHE A 35 9.47 -18.41 -8.22
N LYS A 36 9.31 -17.46 -7.30
CA LYS A 36 8.32 -17.53 -6.24
C LYS A 36 7.40 -16.32 -6.32
N MET A 37 6.11 -16.57 -6.48
CA MET A 37 5.07 -15.54 -6.54
C MET A 37 4.31 -15.48 -5.22
N GLY A 38 4.01 -14.26 -4.77
CA GLY A 38 3.10 -13.98 -3.66
C GLY A 38 1.93 -13.11 -4.10
N VAL A 39 0.88 -13.07 -3.27
CA VAL A 39 -0.25 -12.14 -3.43
C VAL A 39 -0.50 -11.40 -2.12
N ILE A 40 -1.02 -10.17 -2.22
CA ILE A 40 -1.48 -9.38 -1.08
C ILE A 40 -2.85 -8.75 -1.37
N ASP A 41 -3.53 -8.38 -0.29
CA ASP A 41 -4.68 -7.48 -0.28
C ASP A 41 -4.29 -6.20 0.45
N PRO A 42 -3.92 -5.11 -0.28
CA PRO A 42 -3.52 -3.85 0.35
C PRO A 42 -4.63 -3.20 1.16
N GLN A 43 -5.89 -3.37 0.74
CA GLN A 43 -7.03 -2.86 1.49
C GLN A 43 -7.18 -3.57 2.83
N ALA A 44 -7.06 -4.90 2.84
CA ALA A 44 -7.07 -5.65 4.10
C ALA A 44 -5.90 -5.25 5.02
N VAL A 45 -4.73 -4.91 4.47
CA VAL A 45 -3.62 -4.37 5.28
C VAL A 45 -4.00 -3.05 5.92
N LEU A 46 -4.59 -2.12 5.16
CA LEU A 46 -5.06 -0.84 5.69
C LEU A 46 -6.12 -1.03 6.77
N GLU A 47 -7.14 -1.85 6.52
CA GLU A 47 -8.29 -2.01 7.41
C GLU A 47 -7.97 -2.81 8.68
N LYS A 48 -7.06 -3.80 8.61
CA LYS A 48 -6.77 -4.71 9.73
C LYS A 48 -5.56 -4.31 10.54
N SER A 49 -4.61 -3.55 9.98
CA SER A 49 -3.45 -3.08 10.74
C SER A 49 -3.86 -2.07 11.82
N LYS A 50 -3.06 -1.97 12.89
CA LYS A 50 -3.31 -1.01 13.98
C LYS A 50 -3.18 0.43 13.49
N ALA A 51 -2.12 0.70 12.73
CA ALA A 51 -1.87 2.03 12.18
C ALA A 51 -2.95 2.44 11.17
N GLY A 52 -3.39 1.51 10.29
CA GLY A 52 -4.45 1.76 9.32
C GLY A 52 -5.79 2.05 10.00
N ARG A 53 -6.20 1.23 10.97
CA ARG A 53 -7.42 1.50 11.76
C ARG A 53 -7.38 2.86 12.44
N LYS A 54 -6.27 3.22 13.08
CA LYS A 54 -6.12 4.53 13.73
C LYS A 54 -6.31 5.68 12.73
N ALA A 55 -5.78 5.56 11.52
CA ALA A 55 -5.95 6.57 10.47
C ALA A 55 -7.39 6.66 9.95
N LEU A 56 -8.03 5.51 9.74
CA LEU A 56 -9.45 5.46 9.32
C LEU A 56 -10.37 6.03 10.41
N ASP A 57 -10.09 5.73 11.69
CA ASP A 57 -10.84 6.30 12.81
C ASP A 57 -10.64 7.84 12.89
N GLY A 58 -9.43 8.33 12.68
CA GLY A 58 -9.17 9.77 12.61
C GLY A 58 -9.92 10.46 11.46
N LEU A 59 -9.99 9.83 10.30
CA LEU A 59 -10.79 10.34 9.18
C LEU A 59 -12.28 10.37 9.52
N LYS A 60 -12.79 9.31 10.14
CA LYS A 60 -14.19 9.22 10.59
C LYS A 60 -14.53 10.29 11.62
N GLU A 61 -13.66 10.53 12.58
CA GLU A 61 -13.82 11.59 13.58
C GLU A 61 -13.84 12.99 12.93
N TYR A 62 -12.93 13.22 11.98
CA TYR A 62 -12.90 14.46 11.20
C TYR A 62 -14.25 14.68 10.47
N VAL A 63 -14.74 13.66 9.76
CA VAL A 63 -16.04 13.72 9.05
C VAL A 63 -17.17 14.02 10.03
N SER A 64 -17.25 13.28 11.15
CA SER A 64 -18.28 13.46 12.17
C SER A 64 -18.29 14.88 12.74
N THR A 65 -17.11 15.43 13.03
CA THR A 65 -16.99 16.79 13.57
C THR A 65 -17.46 17.85 12.56
N ARG A 66 -17.05 17.71 11.30
CA ARG A 66 -17.47 18.64 10.23
C ARG A 66 -18.97 18.55 9.93
N GLN A 67 -19.54 17.34 9.92
CA GLN A 67 -20.98 17.15 9.75
C GLN A 67 -21.79 17.80 10.88
N LYS A 68 -21.33 17.68 12.13
CA LYS A 68 -21.98 18.35 13.27
C LYS A 68 -21.97 19.87 13.14
N LEU A 69 -20.87 20.45 12.65
CA LEU A 69 -20.80 21.90 12.40
C LEU A 69 -21.80 22.32 11.30
N LEU A 70 -21.84 21.62 10.17
CA LEU A 70 -22.80 21.91 9.10
C LEU A 70 -24.26 21.76 9.56
N SER A 71 -24.54 20.74 10.39
CA SER A 71 -25.90 20.55 10.95
C SER A 71 -26.31 21.70 11.87
N ARG A 72 -25.40 22.27 12.65
CA ARG A 72 -25.66 23.45 13.48
C ARG A 72 -25.92 24.69 12.60
N ASP A 73 -25.10 24.88 11.57
CA ASP A 73 -25.32 25.99 10.62
C ASP A 73 -26.68 25.89 9.93
N GLU A 74 -27.10 24.69 9.55
CA GLU A 74 -28.39 24.42 8.92
C GLU A 74 -29.56 24.71 9.90
N GLU A 75 -29.41 24.33 11.16
CA GLU A 75 -30.38 24.64 12.21
C GLU A 75 -30.48 26.16 12.45
N ASP A 76 -29.33 26.87 12.50
CA ASP A 76 -29.31 28.35 12.63
C ASP A 76 -30.00 29.04 11.42
N LEU A 77 -29.79 28.54 10.22
CA LEU A 77 -30.45 29.02 9.02
C LEU A 77 -31.99 28.85 9.11
N ARG A 78 -32.47 27.66 9.52
CA ARG A 78 -33.87 27.37 9.70
C ARG A 78 -34.52 28.30 10.78
N ASN A 79 -33.82 28.48 11.89
CA ASN A 79 -34.28 29.36 12.97
C ASN A 79 -34.30 30.82 12.53
N THR A 80 -33.27 31.27 11.79
CA THR A 80 -33.23 32.63 11.25
C THR A 80 -34.38 32.87 10.23
N GLU A 81 -34.64 31.91 9.36
CA GLU A 81 -35.72 31.95 8.40
C GLU A 81 -37.09 32.06 9.09
N LYS A 82 -37.32 31.22 10.12
CA LYS A 82 -38.55 31.26 10.91
C LYS A 82 -38.73 32.62 11.60
N GLN A 83 -37.71 33.13 12.27
CA GLN A 83 -37.73 34.44 12.93
C GLN A 83 -38.03 35.55 11.93
N LEU A 84 -37.45 35.50 10.73
CA LEU A 84 -37.71 36.49 9.69
C LEU A 84 -39.18 36.47 9.26
N LYS A 85 -39.76 35.28 9.02
CA LYS A 85 -41.16 35.10 8.67
C LYS A 85 -42.12 35.63 9.76
N ASP A 86 -41.83 35.33 11.04
CA ASP A 86 -42.66 35.73 12.18
C ASP A 86 -42.59 37.23 12.44
N GLN A 87 -41.52 37.90 12.10
CA GLN A 87 -41.28 39.33 12.38
C GLN A 87 -41.61 40.24 11.19
N VAL A 88 -41.74 39.69 9.98
CA VAL A 88 -41.85 40.47 8.73
C VAL A 88 -42.97 41.50 8.77
N ALA A 89 -44.13 41.19 9.39
CA ALA A 89 -45.26 42.09 9.49
C ALA A 89 -45.04 43.31 10.42
N LYS A 90 -43.99 43.25 11.27
CA LYS A 90 -43.69 44.29 12.27
C LYS A 90 -42.48 45.14 11.89
N LEU A 91 -41.77 44.81 10.82
CA LEU A 91 -40.54 45.47 10.38
C LEU A 91 -40.85 46.55 9.34
N SER A 92 -40.09 47.62 9.36
CA SER A 92 -40.03 48.59 8.27
C SER A 92 -39.42 47.97 7.00
N GLU A 93 -39.63 48.56 5.84
CA GLU A 93 -39.07 48.06 4.56
C GLU A 93 -37.52 48.03 4.55
N SER A 94 -36.89 49.01 5.22
CA SER A 94 -35.41 48.99 5.37
C SER A 94 -34.96 47.81 6.20
N GLU A 95 -35.56 47.57 7.38
CA GLU A 95 -35.20 46.47 8.26
C GLU A 95 -35.46 45.10 7.63
N LYS A 96 -36.50 44.95 6.83
CA LYS A 96 -36.77 43.73 6.04
C LYS A 96 -35.64 43.48 5.09
N LYS A 97 -35.25 44.47 4.29
CA LYS A 97 -34.17 44.36 3.31
C LYS A 97 -32.81 44.01 3.97
N ASP A 98 -32.50 44.60 5.12
CA ASP A 98 -31.28 44.34 5.84
C ASP A 98 -31.25 42.91 6.38
N LYS A 99 -32.35 42.44 6.99
CA LYS A 99 -32.47 41.07 7.49
C LYS A 99 -32.42 40.02 6.37
N GLU A 100 -33.08 40.29 5.23
CA GLU A 100 -32.97 39.39 4.06
C GLU A 100 -31.55 39.33 3.50
N THR A 101 -30.86 40.46 3.48
CA THR A 101 -29.46 40.50 3.01
C THR A 101 -28.56 39.70 3.94
N GLN A 102 -28.72 39.85 5.26
CA GLN A 102 -28.00 39.07 6.25
C GLN A 102 -28.31 37.56 6.12
N PHE A 103 -29.58 37.21 5.92
CA PHE A 103 -29.96 35.80 5.74
C PHE A 103 -29.35 35.18 4.47
N ARG A 104 -29.37 35.92 3.36
CA ARG A 104 -28.70 35.50 2.11
C ARG A 104 -27.19 35.31 2.32
N GLY A 105 -26.55 36.21 3.07
CA GLY A 105 -25.17 36.07 3.44
C GLY A 105 -24.87 34.78 4.23
N LYS A 106 -25.71 34.45 5.22
CA LYS A 106 -25.58 33.18 5.97
C LYS A 106 -25.74 31.96 5.08
N ILE A 107 -26.69 31.97 4.13
CA ILE A 107 -26.88 30.88 3.15
C ILE A 107 -25.58 30.69 2.32
N GLN A 108 -25.02 31.78 1.81
CA GLN A 108 -23.78 31.72 1.01
C GLN A 108 -22.60 31.18 1.82
N GLU A 109 -22.47 31.59 3.07
CA GLU A 109 -21.43 31.07 3.96
C GLU A 109 -21.60 29.57 4.23
N TYR A 110 -22.84 29.11 4.48
CA TYR A 110 -23.13 27.68 4.66
C TYR A 110 -22.76 26.88 3.40
N GLN A 111 -23.19 27.35 2.23
CA GLN A 111 -22.89 26.69 0.96
C GLN A 111 -21.39 26.61 0.72
N LYS A 112 -20.66 27.71 1.00
CA LYS A 112 -19.19 27.75 0.90
C LYS A 112 -18.54 26.73 1.83
N ARG A 113 -18.92 26.70 3.13
CA ARG A 113 -18.41 25.73 4.09
C ARG A 113 -18.69 24.28 3.72
N ALA A 114 -19.89 24.00 3.18
CA ALA A 114 -20.25 22.67 2.71
C ALA A 114 -19.41 22.24 1.51
N GLN A 115 -19.15 23.16 0.58
CA GLN A 115 -18.27 22.89 -0.57
C GLN A 115 -16.81 22.69 -0.14
N GLU A 116 -16.29 23.54 0.73
CA GLU A 116 -14.93 23.40 1.29
C GLU A 116 -14.76 22.07 2.03
N PHE A 117 -15.75 21.67 2.83
CA PHE A 117 -15.72 20.37 3.52
C PHE A 117 -15.62 19.20 2.54
N ASN A 118 -16.41 19.22 1.45
CA ASN A 118 -16.35 18.16 0.45
C ASN A 118 -14.98 18.09 -0.24
N GLN A 119 -14.37 19.24 -0.57
CA GLN A 119 -13.04 19.31 -1.15
C GLN A 119 -11.95 18.81 -0.18
N GLU A 120 -12.01 19.29 1.08
CA GLU A 120 -11.09 18.84 2.14
C GLU A 120 -11.20 17.34 2.39
N LEU A 121 -12.41 16.79 2.40
CA LEU A 121 -12.63 15.36 2.59
C LEU A 121 -12.02 14.53 1.47
N GLN A 122 -12.23 14.93 0.21
CA GLN A 122 -11.64 14.25 -0.94
C GLN A 122 -10.10 14.32 -0.89
N ALA A 123 -9.54 15.49 -0.55
CA ALA A 123 -8.10 15.66 -0.43
C ALA A 123 -7.52 14.76 0.68
N LYS A 124 -8.15 14.73 1.86
CA LYS A 124 -7.72 13.88 2.98
C LYS A 124 -7.82 12.39 2.68
N GLN A 125 -8.89 11.97 2.01
CA GLN A 125 -9.03 10.57 1.59
C GLN A 125 -7.93 10.17 0.61
N LYS A 126 -7.67 11.02 -0.39
CA LYS A 126 -6.59 10.79 -1.36
C LYS A 126 -5.22 10.73 -0.68
N GLU A 127 -4.90 11.71 0.16
CA GLU A 127 -3.64 11.77 0.90
C GLU A 127 -3.42 10.51 1.75
N LEU A 128 -4.46 10.08 2.49
CA LEU A 128 -4.42 8.88 3.31
C LEU A 128 -4.15 7.64 2.46
N VAL A 129 -4.88 7.46 1.36
CA VAL A 129 -4.68 6.31 0.48
C VAL A 129 -3.27 6.33 -0.11
N ASP A 130 -2.82 7.46 -0.67
CA ASP A 130 -1.51 7.59 -1.31
C ASP A 130 -0.36 7.30 -0.31
N ASP A 131 -0.44 7.82 0.92
CA ASP A 131 0.57 7.60 1.97
C ASP A 131 0.60 6.14 2.42
N TYR A 132 -0.58 5.57 2.71
CA TYR A 132 -0.65 4.19 3.19
C TYR A 132 -0.26 3.18 2.11
N MET A 133 -0.62 3.41 0.84
CA MET A 133 -0.19 2.54 -0.25
C MET A 133 1.33 2.51 -0.41
N LYS A 134 2.02 3.64 -0.25
CA LYS A 134 3.49 3.70 -0.24
C LYS A 134 4.08 2.89 0.93
N ARG A 135 3.53 3.04 2.13
CA ARG A 135 4.00 2.30 3.31
C ARG A 135 3.71 0.80 3.20
N ILE A 136 2.55 0.42 2.67
CA ILE A 136 2.18 -0.98 2.41
C ILE A 136 3.15 -1.58 1.38
N ALA A 137 3.46 -0.87 0.29
CA ALA A 137 4.43 -1.32 -0.70
C ALA A 137 5.81 -1.57 -0.07
N SER A 138 6.29 -0.67 0.81
CA SER A 138 7.56 -0.84 1.52
C SER A 138 7.54 -2.05 2.48
N ALA A 139 6.46 -2.25 3.22
CA ALA A 139 6.30 -3.43 4.08
C ALA A 139 6.24 -4.72 3.25
N THR A 140 5.54 -4.68 2.11
CA THR A 140 5.45 -5.80 1.16
C THR A 140 6.82 -6.16 0.60
N GLN A 141 7.60 -5.16 0.18
CA GLN A 141 8.97 -5.37 -0.29
C GLN A 141 9.81 -6.09 0.76
N THR A 142 9.77 -5.62 2.01
CA THR A 142 10.51 -6.23 3.11
C THR A 142 10.12 -7.71 3.33
N VAL A 143 8.83 -8.02 3.27
CA VAL A 143 8.31 -9.39 3.40
C VAL A 143 8.72 -10.25 2.21
N ALA A 144 8.64 -9.69 0.99
CA ALA A 144 9.00 -10.39 -0.24
C ALA A 144 10.48 -10.76 -0.27
N GLU A 145 11.36 -9.80 0.06
CA GLU A 145 12.81 -10.02 0.12
C GLU A 145 13.18 -11.10 1.14
N LYS A 146 12.63 -11.02 2.37
CA LYS A 146 12.86 -12.03 3.42
C LYS A 146 12.35 -13.42 3.03
N GLY A 147 11.28 -13.48 2.25
CA GLY A 147 10.64 -14.71 1.82
C GLY A 147 11.18 -15.28 0.50
N GLY A 148 12.09 -14.57 -0.18
CA GLY A 148 12.61 -14.96 -1.50
C GLY A 148 11.54 -14.95 -2.59
N PHE A 149 10.58 -14.00 -2.52
CA PHE A 149 9.57 -13.85 -3.55
C PHE A 149 10.12 -13.00 -4.70
N SER A 150 9.94 -13.48 -5.93
CA SER A 150 10.37 -12.79 -7.15
C SER A 150 9.37 -11.70 -7.57
N ILE A 151 8.08 -11.87 -7.22
CA ILE A 151 7.00 -10.93 -7.49
C ILE A 151 5.91 -11.08 -6.43
N VAL A 152 5.29 -9.95 -6.07
CA VAL A 152 4.05 -9.92 -5.27
C VAL A 152 3.01 -9.13 -6.02
N VAL A 153 1.80 -9.69 -6.17
CA VAL A 153 0.70 -9.12 -6.95
C VAL A 153 -0.42 -8.71 -6.00
N ASP A 154 -1.00 -7.54 -6.24
CA ASP A 154 -2.26 -7.14 -5.60
C ASP A 154 -3.38 -8.05 -6.10
N LYS A 155 -4.01 -8.80 -5.19
CA LYS A 155 -5.12 -9.70 -5.56
C LYS A 155 -6.46 -8.97 -5.74
N GLY A 156 -6.50 -7.68 -5.44
CA GLY A 156 -7.74 -6.92 -5.37
C GLY A 156 -8.57 -7.25 -4.13
N SER A 157 -9.66 -6.52 -3.96
CA SER A 157 -10.61 -6.68 -2.86
C SER A 157 -12.04 -6.82 -3.39
N GLU A 158 -13.02 -6.94 -2.50
CA GLU A 158 -14.43 -6.93 -2.90
C GLU A 158 -14.89 -5.57 -3.45
N GLN A 159 -14.18 -4.49 -3.09
CA GLN A 159 -14.48 -3.12 -3.51
C GLN A 159 -13.67 -2.69 -4.74
N THR A 160 -12.68 -3.47 -5.16
CA THR A 160 -11.82 -3.20 -6.32
C THR A 160 -11.92 -4.32 -7.36
N VAL A 161 -11.32 -4.11 -8.53
CA VAL A 161 -11.26 -5.18 -9.54
C VAL A 161 -10.38 -6.31 -9.03
N LYS A 162 -10.94 -7.52 -8.94
CA LYS A 162 -10.15 -8.73 -8.64
C LYS A 162 -9.26 -9.07 -9.83
N ILE A 163 -7.96 -8.83 -9.68
CA ILE A 163 -6.94 -9.17 -10.67
C ILE A 163 -6.58 -10.66 -10.54
N VAL A 164 -6.48 -11.16 -9.31
CA VAL A 164 -6.21 -12.57 -9.02
C VAL A 164 -7.52 -13.27 -8.71
N ILE A 165 -7.95 -14.17 -9.62
CA ILE A 165 -9.22 -14.92 -9.47
C ILE A 165 -9.09 -16.07 -8.47
N TYR A 166 -7.90 -16.69 -8.41
CA TYR A 166 -7.61 -17.81 -7.51
C TYR A 166 -6.15 -17.76 -7.02
N ASN A 167 -5.94 -17.97 -5.75
CA ASN A 167 -4.63 -18.21 -5.15
C ASN A 167 -4.75 -19.25 -4.03
N LYS A 168 -3.67 -19.95 -3.76
CA LYS A 168 -3.55 -20.78 -2.55
C LYS A 168 -3.21 -19.88 -1.36
N ASP A 169 -3.71 -20.20 -0.18
CA ASP A 169 -3.40 -19.44 1.06
C ASP A 169 -1.90 -19.41 1.36
N THR A 170 -1.16 -20.43 0.91
CA THR A 170 0.29 -20.54 1.11
C THR A 170 1.10 -19.44 0.41
N ILE A 171 0.55 -18.76 -0.60
CA ILE A 171 1.19 -17.63 -1.29
C ILE A 171 0.57 -16.28 -0.92
N ASP A 172 -0.43 -16.24 -0.05
CA ASP A 172 -1.03 -15.01 0.46
C ASP A 172 -0.17 -14.44 1.59
N LEU A 173 0.39 -13.27 1.36
CA LEU A 173 1.31 -12.59 2.27
C LEU A 173 0.61 -11.52 3.11
N THR A 174 -0.70 -11.33 2.96
CA THR A 174 -1.45 -10.23 3.59
C THR A 174 -1.20 -10.16 5.10
N GLU A 175 -1.32 -11.27 5.81
CA GLU A 175 -1.10 -11.30 7.28
C GLU A 175 0.36 -11.04 7.68
N GLN A 176 1.33 -11.45 6.86
CA GLN A 176 2.75 -11.18 7.08
C GLN A 176 3.05 -9.69 6.86
N VAL A 177 2.44 -9.10 5.83
CA VAL A 177 2.57 -7.67 5.52
C VAL A 177 1.89 -6.83 6.62
N ILE A 178 0.72 -7.22 7.16
CA ILE A 178 0.09 -6.55 8.30
C ILE A 178 1.03 -6.50 9.51
N LYS A 179 1.67 -7.63 9.85
CA LYS A 179 2.61 -7.69 10.98
C LYS A 179 3.83 -6.79 10.76
N GLU A 180 4.40 -6.81 9.57
CA GLU A 180 5.55 -5.96 9.23
C GLU A 180 5.16 -4.48 9.19
N PHE A 181 3.99 -4.17 8.63
CA PHE A 181 3.43 -2.83 8.59
C PHE A 181 3.22 -2.25 10.01
N ASP A 182 2.62 -3.03 10.92
CA ASP A 182 2.44 -2.63 12.32
C ASP A 182 3.77 -2.51 13.09
N ARG A 183 4.80 -3.25 12.67
CA ARG A 183 6.14 -3.16 13.28
C ARG A 183 6.81 -1.82 12.98
N VAL A 184 6.65 -1.31 11.76
CA VAL A 184 7.32 -0.08 11.29
C VAL A 184 6.49 1.19 11.45
N ASN A 185 5.17 1.07 11.65
CA ASN A 185 4.23 2.19 11.80
C ASN A 185 3.58 2.19 13.21
N LYS A 186 4.38 2.29 14.25
CA LYS A 186 3.90 2.32 15.64
C LYS A 186 3.23 3.63 16.01
#